data_8c01632737239ae04da41fe87fb2bdc1
#
_entry.id   8c01632737239ae04da41fe87fb2bdc1
#
_cell.length_a   1.000
_cell.length_b   1.000
_cell.length_c   1.000
_cell.angle_alpha   90.00
_cell.angle_beta   90.00
_cell.angle_gamma   90.00
#
_symmetry.space_group_name_H-M   'P 1'
#
loop_
_entity.id
_entity.type
_entity.pdbx_description
1 polymer ?
#
loop_
_entity_poly.entity_id
_entity_poly.type
_entity_poly.pdbx_seq_one_letter_code
_entity_poly.pdbx_strand_id
1 'polypeptide(L)'
;IADEPTTALDVTIQAQILDLIRDLNQEMNTSVVFITHDLGVVSELCDTVIVMYNGHIVEKAPTADIFREPLHPYTQGLLSAIPRITKERKPLSTIEGMVPNPVERIKGCRFWPRCPKACDRCRKEEPPVFSVGEDRQVRCWLYAQADNGSQEAATNG
;
A
#
# COMPACT_ATOMS: atom_id res chain seq x y z
N ILE A 1 13.84 12.93 1.93
CA ILE A 1 13.54 11.52 1.56
C ILE A 1 14.41 10.62 2.41
N ALA A 2 13.81 9.69 3.14
CA ALA A 2 14.47 8.66 3.95
C ALA A 2 14.22 7.29 3.29
N ASP A 3 15.25 6.75 2.64
CA ASP A 3 15.18 5.47 1.92
C ASP A 3 15.79 4.37 2.79
N GLU A 4 14.93 3.49 3.30
CA GLU A 4 15.26 2.41 4.24
C GLU A 4 16.20 2.83 5.39
N PRO A 5 15.91 3.92 6.13
CA PRO A 5 16.87 4.52 7.06
C PRO A 5 17.17 3.64 8.28
N THR A 6 16.39 2.59 8.51
CA THR A 6 16.54 1.68 9.65
C THR A 6 16.97 0.27 9.25
N THR A 7 17.24 0.03 7.96
CA THR A 7 17.68 -1.29 7.48
C THR A 7 19.02 -1.69 8.12
N ALA A 8 19.10 -2.94 8.59
CA ALA A 8 20.25 -3.53 9.26
C ALA A 8 20.65 -2.90 10.62
N LEU A 9 19.78 -2.09 11.23
CA LEU A 9 19.97 -1.59 12.58
C LEU A 9 19.32 -2.53 13.62
N ASP A 10 19.90 -2.56 14.83
CA ASP A 10 19.21 -3.18 15.96
C ASP A 10 17.98 -2.37 16.38
N VAL A 11 17.04 -3.03 17.08
CA VAL A 11 15.74 -2.43 17.46
C VAL A 11 15.90 -1.14 18.29
N THR A 12 16.95 -1.05 19.11
CA THR A 12 17.18 0.11 19.95
C THR A 12 17.63 1.32 19.14
N ILE A 13 18.58 1.11 18.24
CA ILE A 13 19.07 2.16 17.34
C ILE A 13 17.98 2.57 16.33
N GLN A 14 17.22 1.60 15.83
CA GLN A 14 16.07 1.89 14.98
C GLN A 14 15.10 2.86 15.66
N ALA A 15 14.69 2.60 16.90
CA ALA A 15 13.79 3.49 17.65
C ALA A 15 14.38 4.91 17.78
N GLN A 16 15.66 5.04 18.11
CA GLN A 16 16.32 6.34 18.23
C GLN A 16 16.35 7.14 16.90
N ILE A 17 16.58 6.46 15.78
CA ILE A 17 16.55 7.10 14.46
C ILE A 17 15.15 7.56 14.08
N LEU A 18 14.12 6.76 14.39
CA LEU A 18 12.73 7.12 14.15
C LEU A 18 12.29 8.33 14.98
N ASP A 19 12.68 8.38 16.27
CA ASP A 19 12.44 9.53 17.13
C ASP A 19 13.13 10.78 16.60
N LEU A 20 14.41 10.68 16.20
CA LEU A 20 15.14 11.79 15.60
C LEU A 20 14.47 12.33 14.34
N ILE A 21 13.99 11.45 13.44
CA ILE A 21 13.27 11.84 12.22
C ILE A 21 11.98 12.57 12.58
N ARG A 22 11.23 12.08 13.60
CA ARG A 22 10.02 12.72 14.09
C ARG A 22 10.28 14.12 14.65
N ASP A 23 11.31 14.27 15.48
CA ASP A 23 11.69 15.55 16.07
C ASP A 23 12.10 16.56 14.99
N LEU A 24 12.96 16.15 14.05
CA LEU A 24 13.35 16.99 12.91
C LEU A 24 12.16 17.41 12.04
N ASN A 25 11.22 16.52 11.79
CA ASN A 25 10.00 16.83 11.04
C ASN A 25 9.19 17.92 11.72
N GLN A 26 9.04 17.85 13.06
CA GLN A 26 8.32 18.84 13.86
C GLN A 26 9.07 20.17 13.95
N GLU A 27 10.36 20.15 14.28
CA GLU A 27 11.17 21.36 14.44
C GLU A 27 11.33 22.16 13.16
N MET A 28 11.53 21.46 12.03
CA MET A 28 11.75 22.08 10.73
C MET A 28 10.45 22.31 9.94
N ASN A 29 9.31 21.86 10.44
CA ASN A 29 8.01 21.89 9.77
C ASN A 29 8.11 21.41 8.30
N THR A 30 8.78 20.27 8.08
CA THR A 30 9.04 19.69 6.77
C THR A 30 8.22 18.44 6.54
N SER A 31 7.97 18.07 5.29
CA SER A 31 7.36 16.78 4.95
C SER A 31 8.45 15.74 4.72
N VAL A 32 8.26 14.53 5.23
CA VAL A 32 9.18 13.40 5.04
C VAL A 32 8.55 12.34 4.16
N VAL A 33 9.27 11.94 3.10
CA VAL A 33 8.94 10.74 2.32
C VAL A 33 9.77 9.60 2.87
N PHE A 34 9.10 8.63 3.49
CA PHE A 34 9.71 7.47 4.12
C PHE A 34 9.53 6.25 3.24
N ILE A 35 10.62 5.59 2.81
CA ILE A 35 10.59 4.36 2.01
C ILE A 35 11.02 3.22 2.93
N THR A 36 10.15 2.23 3.11
CA THR A 36 10.41 1.08 3.98
C THR A 36 9.52 -0.11 3.61
N HIS A 37 9.94 -1.29 3.98
CA HIS A 37 9.13 -2.51 3.97
C HIS A 37 8.59 -2.87 5.36
N ASP A 38 8.93 -2.10 6.40
CA ASP A 38 8.47 -2.32 7.77
C ASP A 38 7.13 -1.64 8.01
N LEU A 39 6.06 -2.44 8.02
CA LEU A 39 4.69 -1.96 8.25
C LEU A 39 4.47 -1.48 9.68
N GLY A 40 5.28 -1.90 10.65
CA GLY A 40 5.27 -1.37 12.01
C GLY A 40 5.67 0.10 12.03
N VAL A 41 6.79 0.42 11.38
CA VAL A 41 7.28 1.80 11.23
C VAL A 41 6.24 2.66 10.50
N VAL A 42 5.67 2.15 9.41
CA VAL A 42 4.63 2.85 8.65
C VAL A 42 3.43 3.20 9.52
N SER A 43 2.97 2.25 10.35
CA SER A 43 1.78 2.45 11.20
C SER A 43 2.01 3.51 12.31
N GLU A 44 3.26 3.71 12.70
CA GLU A 44 3.63 4.61 13.80
C GLU A 44 3.96 6.03 13.33
N LEU A 45 4.58 6.18 12.16
CA LEU A 45 5.15 7.45 11.71
C LEU A 45 4.43 8.14 10.56
N CYS A 46 3.72 7.38 9.73
CA CYS A 46 3.21 7.91 8.48
C CYS A 46 1.73 8.31 8.58
N ASP A 47 1.37 9.49 8.09
CA ASP A 47 -0.02 9.94 7.96
C ASP A 47 -0.70 9.31 6.75
N THR A 48 0.04 9.19 5.64
CA THR A 48 -0.44 8.65 4.36
C THR A 48 0.50 7.55 3.88
N VAL A 49 -0.06 6.47 3.38
CA VAL A 49 0.67 5.33 2.82
C VAL A 49 0.44 5.22 1.33
N ILE A 50 1.52 5.01 0.60
CA ILE A 50 1.52 4.67 -0.83
C ILE A 50 2.09 3.26 -0.97
N VAL A 51 1.26 2.31 -1.36
CA VAL A 51 1.67 0.93 -1.61
C VAL A 51 2.07 0.77 -3.07
N MET A 52 3.26 0.22 -3.27
CA MET A 52 3.80 -0.04 -4.62
C MET A 52 3.96 -1.54 -4.87
N TYR A 53 3.69 -1.96 -6.09
CA TYR A 53 3.96 -3.31 -6.57
C TYR A 53 4.56 -3.27 -7.97
N ASN A 54 5.71 -3.90 -8.15
CA ASN A 54 6.43 -3.99 -9.43
C ASN A 54 6.52 -2.64 -10.18
N GLY A 55 6.94 -1.57 -9.45
CA GLY A 55 7.13 -0.22 -9.97
C GLY A 55 5.86 0.62 -10.17
N HIS A 56 4.67 0.10 -9.81
CA HIS A 56 3.40 0.82 -9.91
C HIS A 56 2.78 1.09 -8.54
N ILE A 57 2.21 2.28 -8.37
CA ILE A 57 1.37 2.59 -7.22
C ILE A 57 0.07 1.80 -7.40
N VAL A 58 -0.24 0.93 -6.44
CA VAL A 58 -1.45 0.10 -6.44
C VAL A 58 -2.53 0.62 -5.49
N GLU A 59 -2.12 1.29 -4.41
CA GLU A 59 -3.03 1.88 -3.44
C GLU A 59 -2.40 3.09 -2.76
N LYS A 60 -3.19 4.12 -2.47
CA LYS A 60 -2.84 5.28 -1.64
C LYS A 60 -4.03 5.59 -0.73
N ALA A 61 -3.76 5.74 0.58
CA ALA A 61 -4.78 6.14 1.54
C ALA A 61 -4.14 6.66 2.84
N PRO A 62 -4.92 7.29 3.73
CA PRO A 62 -4.53 7.52 5.11
C PRO A 62 -4.11 6.21 5.77
N THR A 63 -3.09 6.27 6.63
CA THR A 63 -2.52 5.09 7.28
C THR A 63 -3.58 4.26 8.00
N ALA A 64 -4.46 4.89 8.75
CA ALA A 64 -5.54 4.22 9.45
C ALA A 64 -6.44 3.38 8.52
N ASP A 65 -6.71 3.87 7.31
CA ASP A 65 -7.55 3.18 6.35
C ASP A 65 -6.85 1.99 5.69
N ILE A 66 -5.55 2.13 5.38
CA ILE A 66 -4.74 1.00 4.88
C ILE A 66 -4.77 -0.16 5.87
N PHE A 67 -4.60 0.10 7.17
CA PHE A 67 -4.56 -0.97 8.18
C PHE A 67 -5.94 -1.52 8.54
N ARG A 68 -7.00 -0.71 8.47
CA ARG A 68 -8.36 -1.11 8.80
C ARG A 68 -9.07 -1.82 7.65
N GLU A 69 -8.98 -1.26 6.45
CA GLU A 69 -9.74 -1.69 5.28
C GLU A 69 -8.95 -1.49 3.98
N PRO A 70 -7.89 -2.30 3.75
CA PRO A 70 -7.11 -2.23 2.52
C PRO A 70 -7.97 -2.59 1.31
N LEU A 71 -7.84 -1.82 0.23
CA LEU A 71 -8.65 -2.00 -0.97
C LEU A 71 -7.99 -2.98 -1.96
N HIS A 72 -6.71 -2.78 -2.25
CA HIS A 72 -6.02 -3.60 -3.25
C HIS A 72 -5.71 -5.01 -2.72
N PRO A 73 -5.95 -6.08 -3.49
CA PRO A 73 -5.66 -7.45 -3.05
C PRO A 73 -4.20 -7.71 -2.62
N TYR A 74 -3.25 -6.99 -3.20
CA TYR A 74 -1.85 -7.04 -2.77
C TYR A 74 -1.68 -6.47 -1.35
N THR A 75 -2.26 -5.30 -1.07
CA THR A 75 -2.22 -4.67 0.26
C THR A 75 -2.88 -5.58 1.31
N GLN A 76 -4.02 -6.20 0.95
CA GLN A 76 -4.69 -7.20 1.79
C GLN A 76 -3.75 -8.36 2.12
N GLY A 77 -3.04 -8.87 1.11
CA GLY A 77 -2.05 -9.94 1.29
C GLY A 77 -0.88 -9.55 2.18
N LEU A 78 -0.32 -8.33 1.98
CA LEU A 78 0.77 -7.82 2.83
C LEU A 78 0.36 -7.75 4.30
N LEU A 79 -0.79 -7.15 4.58
CA LEU A 79 -1.28 -6.99 5.96
C LEU A 79 -1.70 -8.31 6.60
N SER A 80 -2.15 -9.29 5.81
CA SER A 80 -2.49 -10.63 6.33
C SER A 80 -1.25 -11.45 6.70
N ALA A 81 -0.08 -11.10 6.17
CA ALA A 81 1.20 -11.73 6.50
C ALA A 81 1.81 -11.21 7.80
N ILE A 82 1.30 -10.09 8.36
CA ILE A 82 1.77 -9.57 9.66
C ILE A 82 1.29 -10.51 10.76
N PRO A 83 2.21 -11.02 11.62
CA PRO A 83 1.82 -11.83 12.76
C PRO A 83 0.93 -11.02 13.71
N ARG A 84 -0.33 -11.42 13.85
CA ARG A 84 -1.20 -10.85 14.89
C ARG A 84 -1.07 -11.69 16.15
N ILE A 85 -0.91 -11.04 17.29
CA ILE A 85 -0.95 -11.73 18.60
C ILE A 85 -2.40 -12.15 18.85
N THR A 86 -2.79 -13.30 18.31
CA THR A 86 -4.09 -13.91 18.56
C THR A 86 -3.89 -15.21 19.35
N LYS A 87 -4.88 -15.55 20.20
CA LYS A 87 -4.85 -16.80 20.98
C LYS A 87 -4.88 -18.07 20.09
N GLU A 88 -5.32 -17.95 18.84
CA GLU A 88 -5.36 -19.03 17.88
C GLU A 88 -4.16 -18.93 16.92
N ARG A 89 -3.34 -19.97 16.85
CA ARG A 89 -2.26 -20.12 15.87
C ARG A 89 -2.88 -20.44 14.50
N LYS A 90 -3.20 -19.40 13.72
CA LYS A 90 -3.52 -19.57 12.31
C LYS A 90 -2.22 -19.55 11.49
N PRO A 91 -2.09 -20.40 10.46
CA PRO A 91 -0.97 -20.31 9.53
C PRO A 91 -0.87 -18.89 8.97
N LEU A 92 0.34 -18.34 8.86
CA LEU A 92 0.55 -17.03 8.23
C LEU A 92 0.09 -17.12 6.78
N SER A 93 -0.79 -16.22 6.38
CA SER A 93 -1.17 -16.06 4.99
C SER A 93 0.02 -15.52 4.20
N THR A 94 0.49 -16.24 3.21
CA THR A 94 1.51 -15.78 2.28
C THR A 94 0.86 -15.45 0.95
N ILE A 95 1.36 -14.42 0.27
CA ILE A 95 0.96 -14.14 -1.11
C ILE A 95 1.59 -15.18 -2.00
N GLU A 96 0.80 -16.10 -2.54
CA GLU A 96 1.25 -17.20 -3.38
C GLU A 96 1.94 -16.70 -4.67
N GLY A 97 2.81 -17.53 -5.22
CA GLY A 97 3.53 -17.28 -6.47
C GLY A 97 4.77 -16.39 -6.31
N MET A 98 5.61 -16.40 -7.34
CA MET A 98 6.84 -15.61 -7.40
C MET A 98 6.54 -14.17 -7.85
N VAL A 99 7.32 -13.21 -7.33
CA VAL A 99 7.28 -11.84 -7.85
C VAL A 99 7.81 -11.88 -9.28
N PRO A 100 7.05 -11.36 -10.27
CA PRO A 100 7.52 -11.32 -11.65
C PRO A 100 8.83 -10.52 -11.77
N ASN A 101 9.65 -10.92 -12.72
CA ASN A 101 10.88 -10.18 -13.01
C ASN A 101 10.52 -8.73 -13.41
N PRO A 102 11.12 -7.70 -12.78
CA PRO A 102 10.84 -6.29 -13.09
C PRO A 102 11.07 -5.92 -14.57
N VAL A 103 11.92 -6.66 -15.28
CA VAL A 103 12.21 -6.46 -16.71
C VAL A 103 11.08 -7.03 -17.60
N GLU A 104 10.29 -7.97 -17.09
CA GLU A 104 9.16 -8.56 -17.82
C GLU A 104 8.00 -7.57 -17.91
N ARG A 105 7.62 -7.23 -19.16
CA ARG A 105 6.43 -6.42 -19.40
C ARG A 105 5.17 -7.27 -19.24
N ILE A 106 4.60 -7.29 -18.05
CA ILE A 106 3.31 -7.94 -17.81
C ILE A 106 2.23 -7.11 -18.51
N LYS A 107 1.46 -7.75 -19.40
CA LYS A 107 0.29 -7.14 -20.01
C LYS A 107 -0.85 -7.10 -18.99
N GLY A 108 -1.54 -5.95 -18.89
CA GLY A 108 -2.62 -5.76 -17.93
C GLY A 108 -2.16 -5.40 -16.51
N CYS A 109 -2.97 -5.72 -15.52
CA CYS A 109 -2.67 -5.47 -14.12
C CYS A 109 -1.41 -6.22 -13.69
N ARG A 110 -0.39 -5.53 -13.16
CA ARG A 110 0.89 -6.17 -12.80
C ARG A 110 0.78 -7.24 -11.72
N PHE A 111 -0.24 -7.17 -10.89
CA PHE A 111 -0.48 -8.13 -9.82
C PHE A 111 -1.35 -9.34 -10.26
N TRP A 112 -1.96 -9.32 -11.46
CA TRP A 112 -2.91 -10.36 -11.87
C TRP A 112 -2.39 -11.80 -11.73
N PRO A 113 -1.10 -12.13 -11.97
CA PRO A 113 -0.63 -13.51 -11.87
C PRO A 113 -0.70 -14.09 -10.46
N ARG A 114 -0.71 -13.23 -9.45
CA ARG A 114 -0.73 -13.58 -8.02
C ARG A 114 -2.02 -13.15 -7.32
N CYS A 115 -2.95 -12.55 -8.06
CA CYS A 115 -4.17 -12.00 -7.49
C CYS A 115 -5.23 -13.08 -7.35
N PRO A 116 -5.71 -13.40 -6.14
CA PRO A 116 -6.77 -14.40 -5.94
C PRO A 116 -8.13 -13.93 -6.50
N LYS A 117 -8.26 -12.63 -6.82
CA LYS A 117 -9.48 -12.01 -7.37
C LYS A 117 -9.29 -11.58 -8.85
N ALA A 118 -8.29 -12.14 -9.55
CA ALA A 118 -8.03 -11.79 -10.94
C ALA A 118 -9.20 -12.18 -11.85
N CYS A 119 -9.56 -11.27 -12.76
CA CYS A 119 -10.55 -11.51 -13.80
C CYS A 119 -9.90 -11.38 -15.21
N ASP A 120 -10.66 -11.71 -16.26
CA ASP A 120 -10.16 -11.64 -17.63
C ASP A 120 -9.71 -10.23 -18.04
N ARG A 121 -10.35 -9.19 -17.53
CA ARG A 121 -9.96 -7.81 -17.78
C ARG A 121 -8.58 -7.51 -17.20
N CYS A 122 -8.28 -8.03 -16.00
CA CYS A 122 -6.98 -7.87 -15.36
C CYS A 122 -5.81 -8.39 -16.22
N ARG A 123 -6.04 -9.41 -17.05
CA ARG A 123 -5.03 -9.99 -17.95
C ARG A 123 -4.79 -9.16 -19.21
N LYS A 124 -5.79 -8.39 -19.62
CA LYS A 124 -5.80 -7.69 -20.91
C LYS A 124 -5.45 -6.22 -20.79
N GLU A 125 -5.92 -5.58 -19.74
CA GLU A 125 -5.87 -4.13 -19.56
C GLU A 125 -5.32 -3.76 -18.18
N GLU A 126 -4.47 -2.74 -18.15
CA GLU A 126 -4.01 -2.15 -16.89
C GLU A 126 -5.14 -1.30 -16.30
N PRO A 127 -5.49 -1.50 -15.00
CA PRO A 127 -6.50 -0.66 -14.36
C PRO A 127 -5.98 0.77 -14.21
N PRO A 128 -6.82 1.78 -14.50
CA PRO A 128 -6.52 3.16 -14.13
C PRO A 128 -6.55 3.30 -12.60
N VAL A 129 -6.22 4.48 -12.12
CA VAL A 129 -6.40 4.84 -10.71
C VAL A 129 -7.86 5.24 -10.51
N PHE A 130 -8.55 4.59 -9.59
CA PHE A 130 -9.90 4.94 -9.16
C PHE A 130 -9.84 5.64 -7.81
N SER A 131 -10.62 6.72 -7.65
CA SER A 131 -10.83 7.37 -6.37
C SER A 131 -11.96 6.66 -5.61
N VAL A 132 -11.71 6.34 -4.34
CA VAL A 132 -12.67 5.67 -3.46
C VAL A 132 -12.81 6.52 -2.19
N GLY A 133 -13.74 7.46 -2.19
CA GLY A 133 -13.83 8.49 -1.15
C GLY A 133 -12.86 9.65 -1.38
N GLU A 134 -12.66 10.50 -0.36
CA GLU A 134 -11.93 11.77 -0.51
C GLU A 134 -10.43 11.58 -0.68
N ASP A 135 -9.80 10.70 0.12
CA ASP A 135 -8.34 10.59 0.19
C ASP A 135 -7.80 9.20 -0.17
N ARG A 136 -8.63 8.34 -0.75
CA ARG A 136 -8.27 6.97 -1.09
C ARG A 136 -8.21 6.77 -2.60
N GLN A 137 -7.13 6.17 -3.06
CA GLN A 137 -6.92 5.83 -4.46
C GLN A 137 -6.49 4.38 -4.59
N VAL A 138 -7.02 3.68 -5.58
CA VAL A 138 -6.68 2.27 -5.84
C VAL A 138 -6.60 1.99 -7.33
N ARG A 139 -5.59 1.24 -7.74
CA ARG A 139 -5.42 0.78 -9.12
C ARG A 139 -5.90 -0.68 -9.24
N CYS A 140 -7.22 -0.88 -9.27
CA CYS A 140 -7.82 -2.21 -9.30
C CYS A 140 -9.19 -2.22 -9.95
N TRP A 141 -9.43 -3.14 -10.90
CA TRP A 141 -10.72 -3.27 -11.61
C TRP A 141 -11.91 -3.59 -10.72
N LEU A 142 -11.71 -4.07 -9.50
CA LEU A 142 -12.79 -4.28 -8.52
C LEU A 142 -13.53 -2.99 -8.16
N TYR A 143 -12.89 -1.83 -8.39
CA TYR A 143 -13.44 -0.51 -8.04
C TYR A 143 -13.85 0.32 -9.26
N ALA A 144 -13.96 -0.29 -10.44
CA ALA A 144 -14.34 0.40 -11.67
C ALA A 144 -15.74 1.07 -11.62
N GLN A 145 -16.60 0.67 -10.71
CA GLN A 145 -17.94 1.24 -10.54
C GLN A 145 -17.99 2.39 -9.52
N ALA A 146 -16.97 2.51 -8.68
CA ALA A 146 -16.93 3.56 -7.66
C ALA A 146 -16.67 4.95 -8.27
N ASP A 147 -16.05 5.01 -9.44
CA ASP A 147 -15.69 6.27 -10.13
C ASP A 147 -16.89 6.96 -10.81
N ASN A 148 -17.95 6.23 -11.13
CA ASN A 148 -19.13 6.78 -11.78
C ASN A 148 -20.00 7.66 -10.86
N GLY A 149 -19.86 7.50 -9.53
CA GLY A 149 -20.60 8.31 -8.55
C GLY A 149 -19.99 9.68 -8.28
N SER A 150 -18.73 9.89 -8.59
CA SER A 150 -18.03 11.15 -8.30
C SER A 150 -18.13 12.18 -9.43
N GLN A 151 -18.50 11.77 -10.65
CA GLN A 151 -18.63 12.67 -11.80
C GLN A 151 -20.02 13.29 -11.93
N GLU A 152 -21.07 12.68 -11.38
CA GLU A 152 -22.44 13.27 -11.44
C GLU A 152 -22.65 14.41 -10.46
N ALA A 153 -21.85 14.52 -9.40
CA ALA A 153 -21.97 15.62 -8.43
C ALA A 153 -21.33 16.95 -8.90
N ALA A 154 -20.49 16.93 -9.93
CA ALA A 154 -19.77 18.11 -10.41
C ALA A 154 -20.45 18.86 -11.58
N THR A 155 -21.58 18.34 -12.12
CA THR A 155 -22.26 18.92 -13.29
C THR A 155 -23.60 19.60 -12.97
N ASN A 156 -24.03 19.65 -11.68
CA ASN A 156 -25.24 20.33 -11.23
C ASN A 156 -24.90 21.39 -10.17
N GLY A 157 -24.07 22.36 -10.50
CA GLY A 157 -23.76 23.52 -9.68
C GLY A 157 -23.60 24.76 -10.58
#